data_05ca01cdab19e9bcd737336605861314
#
_entry.id   05ca01cdab19e9bcd737336605861314
#
_cell.length_a   1.000
_cell.length_b   1.000
_cell.length_c   1.000
_cell.angle_alpha   90.00
_cell.angle_beta   90.00
_cell.angle_gamma   90.00
#
_symmetry.space_group_name_H-M   'P 1'
#
loop_
_entity.id
_entity.type
_entity.pdbx_description
1 polymer ?
#
loop_
_entity_poly.entity_id
_entity_poly.type
_entity_poly.pdbx_seq_one_letter_code
_entity_poly.pdbx_strand_id
1 'polypeptide(L)'
;MISVIICSINKTLAAQVQKNIAETIGVNWEPVIIDNTISPESITHVYNAGAAKAQYDLVCFVHEDVIFTTQNWGLKLIDYFKNDPALGLTGIAGSKYKSKAPSGWATGMADIDCCNITHADSKGSQQRMYFNPVPGSLTQEVVVLDGVLLCCPKKVWEAVKFDAVLLKDFHLYDLDFSFRVAEKYKVMVSYEIDMIHLTEGGNFSDKWLEATLEWHKKMKAKLPAYVHGFQCNKKELEDKIVRAWLIRLKHEQIGFYNQLHWLGSIKIWAHVSAWPNVLLFMVKKYFKKSR
;
A
#
# COMPACT_ATOMS: atom_id res chain seq x y z
N MET A 1 -10.64 11.52 19.24
CA MET A 1 -11.78 11.36 18.30
C MET A 1 -11.22 11.16 16.89
N ILE A 2 -11.85 10.28 16.10
CA ILE A 2 -11.33 9.85 14.80
C ILE A 2 -12.44 9.87 13.75
N SER A 3 -12.19 10.49 12.58
CA SER A 3 -13.07 10.36 11.42
C SER A 3 -12.57 9.20 10.55
N VAL A 4 -13.43 8.19 10.34
CA VAL A 4 -13.09 7.01 9.52
C VAL A 4 -13.75 7.15 8.17
N ILE A 5 -12.94 7.25 7.12
CA ILE A 5 -13.35 7.49 5.74
C ILE A 5 -13.31 6.16 4.99
N ILE A 6 -14.42 5.79 4.38
CA ILE A 6 -14.58 4.52 3.65
C ILE A 6 -15.16 4.83 2.27
N CYS A 7 -14.43 4.39 1.23
CA CYS A 7 -14.94 4.33 -0.13
C CYS A 7 -15.69 3.00 -0.30
N SER A 8 -16.98 3.04 -0.55
CA SER A 8 -17.82 1.82 -0.62
C SER A 8 -18.35 1.58 -2.02
N ILE A 9 -18.16 0.35 -2.49
CA ILE A 9 -18.80 -0.22 -3.68
C ILE A 9 -19.71 -1.42 -3.32
N ASN A 10 -19.69 -1.84 -2.03
CA ASN A 10 -20.50 -2.94 -1.51
C ASN A 10 -21.15 -2.57 -0.19
N LYS A 11 -22.46 -2.29 -0.22
CA LYS A 11 -23.25 -1.86 0.96
C LYS A 11 -23.20 -2.84 2.13
N THR A 12 -23.10 -4.14 1.84
CA THR A 12 -23.02 -5.17 2.89
C THR A 12 -21.68 -5.10 3.62
N LEU A 13 -20.57 -5.01 2.88
CA LEU A 13 -19.23 -4.85 3.46
C LEU A 13 -19.13 -3.53 4.23
N ALA A 14 -19.63 -2.43 3.67
CA ALA A 14 -19.66 -1.13 4.35
C ALA A 14 -20.39 -1.19 5.71
N ALA A 15 -21.55 -1.88 5.77
CA ALA A 15 -22.27 -2.06 7.02
C ALA A 15 -21.53 -2.95 8.02
N GLN A 16 -20.87 -4.01 7.54
CA GLN A 16 -20.06 -4.92 8.36
C GLN A 16 -18.85 -4.21 8.97
N VAL A 17 -18.06 -3.50 8.16
CA VAL A 17 -16.88 -2.78 8.65
C VAL A 17 -17.27 -1.66 9.61
N GLN A 18 -18.37 -0.94 9.33
CA GLN A 18 -18.88 0.11 10.24
C GLN A 18 -19.25 -0.46 11.61
N LYS A 19 -19.95 -1.59 11.65
CA LYS A 19 -20.30 -2.29 12.89
C LYS A 19 -19.05 -2.75 13.64
N ASN A 20 -18.12 -3.39 12.94
CA ASN A 20 -16.88 -3.86 13.55
C ASN A 20 -16.04 -2.71 14.12
N ILE A 21 -15.91 -1.59 13.41
CA ILE A 21 -15.23 -0.40 13.91
C ILE A 21 -15.89 0.12 15.19
N ALA A 22 -17.22 0.23 15.21
CA ALA A 22 -17.97 0.68 16.39
C ALA A 22 -17.72 -0.20 17.62
N GLU A 23 -17.54 -1.51 17.42
CA GLU A 23 -17.29 -2.49 18.49
C GLU A 23 -15.84 -2.52 18.96
N THR A 24 -14.87 -2.06 18.14
CA THR A 24 -13.43 -2.29 18.39
C THR A 24 -12.61 -1.02 18.56
N ILE A 25 -13.03 0.13 18.05
CA ILE A 25 -12.23 1.36 18.00
C ILE A 25 -11.89 1.95 19.39
N GLY A 26 -12.80 1.83 20.36
CA GLY A 26 -12.58 2.24 21.75
C GLY A 26 -12.51 3.74 22.02
N VAL A 27 -12.88 4.58 21.05
CA VAL A 27 -12.90 6.05 21.14
C VAL A 27 -14.11 6.63 20.44
N ASN A 28 -14.45 7.88 20.73
CA ASN A 28 -15.45 8.59 19.92
C ASN A 28 -14.95 8.73 18.48
N TRP A 29 -15.81 8.39 17.54
CA TRP A 29 -15.51 8.39 16.12
C TRP A 29 -16.74 8.79 15.29
N GLU A 30 -16.52 9.14 14.02
CA GLU A 30 -17.57 9.33 13.02
C GLU A 30 -17.29 8.50 11.78
N PRO A 31 -18.31 7.87 11.19
CA PRO A 31 -18.22 7.26 9.88
C PRO A 31 -18.40 8.31 8.77
N VAL A 32 -17.48 8.36 7.82
CA VAL A 32 -17.60 9.12 6.57
C VAL A 32 -17.59 8.12 5.42
N ILE A 33 -18.76 7.48 5.22
CA ILE A 33 -18.91 6.46 4.17
C ILE A 33 -19.40 7.12 2.89
N ILE A 34 -18.68 6.93 1.79
CA ILE A 34 -19.04 7.46 0.47
C ILE A 34 -19.42 6.29 -0.43
N ASP A 35 -20.71 6.23 -0.81
CA ASP A 35 -21.22 5.26 -1.78
C ASP A 35 -20.70 5.62 -3.19
N ASN A 36 -19.78 4.81 -3.69
CA ASN A 36 -19.14 5.00 -4.98
C ASN A 36 -19.75 4.12 -6.08
N THR A 37 -20.98 3.60 -5.88
CA THR A 37 -21.68 2.74 -6.84
C THR A 37 -22.45 3.51 -7.88
N ILE A 38 -23.03 4.68 -7.52
CA ILE A 38 -23.96 5.43 -8.37
C ILE A 38 -23.21 6.31 -9.39
N SER A 39 -22.14 6.98 -8.93
CA SER A 39 -21.29 7.83 -9.78
C SER A 39 -19.83 7.49 -9.45
N PRO A 40 -19.29 6.41 -10.04
CA PRO A 40 -17.95 5.94 -9.71
C PRO A 40 -16.87 7.00 -9.98
N GLU A 41 -16.14 7.34 -8.94
CA GLU A 41 -14.99 8.25 -8.97
C GLU A 41 -13.71 7.49 -8.63
N SER A 42 -12.55 8.07 -8.90
CA SER A 42 -11.29 7.50 -8.42
C SER A 42 -11.26 7.49 -6.88
N ILE A 43 -10.59 6.49 -6.32
CA ILE A 43 -10.45 6.40 -4.85
C ILE A 43 -9.78 7.65 -4.26
N THR A 44 -8.87 8.28 -4.99
CA THR A 44 -8.22 9.53 -4.61
C THR A 44 -9.21 10.68 -4.48
N HIS A 45 -10.19 10.76 -5.39
CA HIS A 45 -11.26 11.76 -5.35
C HIS A 45 -12.17 11.50 -4.16
N VAL A 46 -12.62 10.25 -3.99
CA VAL A 46 -13.49 9.83 -2.88
C VAL A 46 -12.84 10.09 -1.52
N TYR A 47 -11.57 9.71 -1.34
CA TYR A 47 -10.85 9.93 -0.10
C TYR A 47 -10.62 11.42 0.19
N ASN A 48 -10.30 12.23 -0.83
CA ASN A 48 -10.20 13.68 -0.66
C ASN A 48 -11.55 14.30 -0.27
N ALA A 49 -12.64 13.90 -0.91
CA ALA A 49 -13.98 14.38 -0.58
C ALA A 49 -14.41 13.97 0.83
N GLY A 50 -14.08 12.75 1.24
CA GLY A 50 -14.34 12.25 2.59
C GLY A 50 -13.56 13.00 3.66
N ALA A 51 -12.27 13.18 3.46
CA ALA A 51 -11.42 13.91 4.41
C ALA A 51 -11.82 15.40 4.54
N ALA A 52 -12.30 16.00 3.46
CA ALA A 52 -12.84 17.38 3.52
C ALA A 52 -14.09 17.47 4.40
N LYS A 53 -14.93 16.43 4.46
CA LYS A 53 -16.13 16.35 5.31
C LYS A 53 -15.82 15.97 6.77
N ALA A 54 -14.66 15.36 7.01
CA ALA A 54 -14.25 14.89 8.33
C ALA A 54 -14.24 16.04 9.36
N GLN A 55 -14.81 15.79 10.56
CA GLN A 55 -14.94 16.80 11.62
C GLN A 55 -13.79 16.71 12.63
N TYR A 56 -13.12 15.57 12.72
CA TYR A 56 -12.07 15.34 13.72
C TYR A 56 -10.67 15.54 13.16
N ASP A 57 -9.73 15.88 14.04
CA ASP A 57 -8.33 16.16 13.70
C ASP A 57 -7.53 14.93 13.28
N LEU A 58 -8.02 13.72 13.56
CA LEU A 58 -7.41 12.48 13.13
C LEU A 58 -8.33 11.80 12.11
N VAL A 59 -7.81 11.52 10.92
CA VAL A 59 -8.53 10.87 9.82
C VAL A 59 -7.91 9.52 9.49
N CYS A 60 -8.76 8.51 9.34
CA CYS A 60 -8.37 7.16 8.93
C CYS A 60 -9.07 6.83 7.61
N PHE A 61 -8.33 6.42 6.62
CA PHE A 61 -8.82 5.86 5.36
C PHE A 61 -8.75 4.34 5.48
N VAL A 62 -9.88 3.68 5.32
CA VAL A 62 -10.03 2.24 5.59
C VAL A 62 -10.76 1.59 4.44
N HIS A 63 -10.31 0.42 4.00
CA HIS A 63 -11.04 -0.41 3.05
C HIS A 63 -12.35 -0.93 3.66
N GLU A 64 -13.38 -1.15 2.85
CA GLU A 64 -14.66 -1.68 3.32
C GLU A 64 -14.65 -3.19 3.63
N ASP A 65 -13.63 -3.91 3.16
CA ASP A 65 -13.46 -5.36 3.26
C ASP A 65 -12.47 -5.77 4.35
N VAL A 66 -12.49 -5.07 5.49
CA VAL A 66 -11.62 -5.37 6.63
C VAL A 66 -12.40 -5.67 7.92
N ILE A 67 -11.77 -6.43 8.80
CA ILE A 67 -12.25 -6.74 10.16
C ILE A 67 -11.11 -6.45 11.13
N PHE A 68 -11.26 -5.43 11.98
CA PHE A 68 -10.35 -5.17 13.08
C PHE A 68 -10.54 -6.24 14.16
N THR A 69 -9.46 -6.88 14.58
CA THR A 69 -9.46 -7.88 15.65
C THR A 69 -8.86 -7.34 16.95
N THR A 70 -8.10 -6.25 16.88
CA THR A 70 -7.59 -5.54 18.05
C THR A 70 -8.65 -4.66 18.66
N GLN A 71 -8.86 -4.80 19.98
CA GLN A 71 -9.72 -3.89 20.76
C GLN A 71 -8.99 -2.58 21.07
N ASN A 72 -9.75 -1.47 21.11
CA ASN A 72 -9.22 -0.14 21.44
C ASN A 72 -8.11 0.35 20.48
N TRP A 73 -8.13 -0.07 19.22
CA TRP A 73 -7.12 0.33 18.24
C TRP A 73 -7.09 1.85 17.98
N GLY A 74 -8.21 2.54 18.15
CA GLY A 74 -8.28 3.99 18.06
C GLY A 74 -7.51 4.72 19.15
N LEU A 75 -7.44 4.16 20.38
CA LEU A 75 -6.60 4.72 21.44
C LEU A 75 -5.11 4.62 21.06
N LYS A 76 -4.67 3.49 20.50
CA LYS A 76 -3.29 3.31 20.03
C LYS A 76 -2.92 4.34 18.98
N LEU A 77 -3.81 4.60 18.00
CA LEU A 77 -3.57 5.62 16.98
C LEU A 77 -3.43 7.02 17.59
N ILE A 78 -4.31 7.39 18.52
CA ILE A 78 -4.24 8.68 19.19
C ILE A 78 -2.92 8.82 19.96
N ASP A 79 -2.52 7.78 20.68
CA ASP A 79 -1.26 7.77 21.46
C ASP A 79 -0.03 7.90 20.56
N TYR A 80 -0.01 7.26 19.38
CA TYR A 80 1.09 7.42 18.43
C TYR A 80 1.30 8.88 18.01
N PHE A 81 0.24 9.55 17.56
CA PHE A 81 0.35 10.94 17.11
C PHE A 81 0.55 11.95 18.24
N LYS A 82 0.11 11.61 19.46
CA LYS A 82 0.35 12.42 20.65
C LYS A 82 1.80 12.34 21.12
N ASN A 83 2.39 11.14 21.05
CA ASN A 83 3.73 10.88 21.59
C ASN A 83 4.86 11.17 20.58
N ASP A 84 4.55 11.21 19.28
CA ASP A 84 5.52 11.52 18.22
C ASP A 84 4.97 12.64 17.29
N PRO A 85 5.27 13.90 17.57
CA PRO A 85 4.82 15.04 16.75
C PRO A 85 5.39 15.04 15.31
N ALA A 86 6.47 14.28 15.04
CA ALA A 86 7.02 14.12 13.70
C ALA A 86 6.26 13.08 12.87
N LEU A 87 5.42 12.25 13.51
CA LEU A 87 4.63 11.24 12.83
C LEU A 87 3.54 11.90 11.99
N GLY A 88 3.57 11.67 10.69
CA GLY A 88 2.56 12.17 9.74
C GLY A 88 1.58 11.11 9.28
N LEU A 89 1.98 9.83 9.23
CA LEU A 89 1.12 8.78 8.71
C LEU A 89 1.46 7.43 9.34
N THR A 90 0.44 6.64 9.64
CA THR A 90 0.61 5.25 10.07
C THR A 90 -0.33 4.31 9.32
N GLY A 91 0.11 3.08 9.13
CA GLY A 91 -0.63 1.96 8.58
C GLY A 91 -0.17 0.65 9.20
N ILE A 92 -0.48 -0.48 8.57
CA ILE A 92 -0.12 -1.82 9.09
C ILE A 92 0.72 -2.66 8.12
N ALA A 93 0.96 -2.14 6.90
CA ALA A 93 1.89 -2.72 5.94
C ALA A 93 2.59 -1.64 5.14
N GLY A 94 3.85 -1.87 4.80
CA GLY A 94 4.67 -0.92 4.07
C GLY A 94 6.11 -1.41 3.91
N SER A 95 6.99 -0.53 3.44
CA SER A 95 8.39 -0.89 3.25
C SER A 95 9.34 0.24 3.64
N LYS A 96 10.51 -0.15 4.17
CA LYS A 96 11.62 0.76 4.49
C LYS A 96 12.33 1.28 3.23
N TYR A 97 12.06 0.67 2.09
CA TYR A 97 12.73 0.97 0.83
C TYR A 97 11.74 0.98 -0.32
N LYS A 98 11.77 2.03 -1.15
CA LYS A 98 11.03 2.10 -2.41
C LYS A 98 12.02 2.08 -3.58
N SER A 99 11.97 1.01 -4.36
CA SER A 99 12.87 0.75 -5.49
C SER A 99 12.67 1.72 -6.65
N LYS A 100 13.72 1.87 -7.47
CA LYS A 100 13.65 2.50 -8.78
C LYS A 100 12.85 1.68 -9.80
N ALA A 101 12.82 0.35 -9.62
CA ALA A 101 12.05 -0.52 -10.48
C ALA A 101 10.54 -0.31 -10.26
N PRO A 102 9.74 -0.18 -11.32
CA PRO A 102 8.29 -0.08 -11.20
C PRO A 102 7.72 -1.27 -10.44
N SER A 103 7.11 -0.99 -9.28
CA SER A 103 6.72 -1.98 -8.29
C SER A 103 5.64 -1.40 -7.37
N GLY A 104 4.92 -2.25 -6.63
CA GLY A 104 4.08 -1.83 -5.51
C GLY A 104 4.90 -1.39 -4.30
N TRP A 105 4.28 -1.36 -3.13
CA TRP A 105 4.96 -1.01 -1.89
C TRP A 105 5.97 -2.08 -1.45
N ALA A 106 5.65 -3.37 -1.61
CA ALA A 106 6.49 -4.47 -1.16
C ALA A 106 7.73 -4.67 -2.06
N THR A 107 8.88 -4.86 -1.43
CA THR A 107 10.12 -5.24 -2.11
C THR A 107 10.23 -6.74 -2.35
N GLY A 108 9.49 -7.56 -1.58
CA GLY A 108 9.62 -9.01 -1.51
C GLY A 108 10.75 -9.48 -0.60
N MET A 109 11.31 -8.59 0.23
CA MET A 109 12.38 -8.89 1.18
C MET A 109 11.85 -8.72 2.61
N ALA A 110 11.76 -9.83 3.36
CA ALA A 110 11.19 -9.85 4.71
C ALA A 110 11.99 -9.04 5.76
N ASP A 111 13.25 -8.73 5.47
CA ASP A 111 14.13 -7.88 6.28
C ASP A 111 13.96 -6.38 6.00
N ILE A 112 13.15 -6.03 4.99
CA ILE A 112 12.90 -4.66 4.55
C ILE A 112 11.42 -4.30 4.63
N ASP A 113 10.58 -5.24 4.21
CA ASP A 113 9.12 -5.06 4.25
C ASP A 113 8.61 -5.21 5.69
N CYS A 114 7.64 -4.39 6.03
CA CYS A 114 6.97 -4.35 7.32
C CYS A 114 5.49 -4.67 7.08
N CYS A 115 4.95 -5.69 7.73
CA CYS A 115 3.57 -6.10 7.48
C CYS A 115 2.95 -6.80 8.69
N ASN A 116 1.70 -6.46 8.99
CA ASN A 116 0.88 -7.07 10.03
C ASN A 116 -0.56 -7.24 9.53
N ILE A 117 -0.76 -8.04 8.48
CA ILE A 117 -2.07 -8.29 7.87
C ILE A 117 -2.38 -9.78 7.87
N THR A 118 -3.63 -10.14 8.15
CA THR A 118 -4.17 -11.47 7.84
C THR A 118 -5.09 -11.34 6.63
N HIS A 119 -4.81 -12.05 5.55
CA HIS A 119 -5.72 -12.17 4.41
C HIS A 119 -6.68 -13.33 4.63
N ALA A 120 -7.95 -13.16 4.25
CA ALA A 120 -8.94 -14.23 4.26
C ALA A 120 -9.55 -14.37 2.87
N ASP A 121 -9.53 -15.59 2.31
CA ASP A 121 -10.18 -15.90 1.05
C ASP A 121 -11.70 -16.05 1.18
N SER A 122 -12.39 -16.19 0.06
CA SER A 122 -13.84 -16.37 0.00
C SER A 122 -14.33 -17.68 0.65
N LYS A 123 -13.42 -18.62 0.97
CA LYS A 123 -13.71 -19.89 1.65
C LYS A 123 -13.45 -19.81 3.15
N GLY A 124 -12.99 -18.64 3.65
CA GLY A 124 -12.65 -18.41 5.05
C GLY A 124 -11.27 -18.94 5.47
N SER A 125 -10.42 -19.38 4.52
CA SER A 125 -9.04 -19.71 4.81
C SER A 125 -8.25 -18.45 5.08
N GLN A 126 -7.46 -18.43 6.14
CA GLN A 126 -6.71 -17.27 6.57
C GLN A 126 -5.20 -17.50 6.40
N GLN A 127 -4.54 -16.48 5.84
CA GLN A 127 -3.08 -16.44 5.71
C GLN A 127 -2.54 -15.18 6.36
N ARG A 128 -1.77 -15.33 7.43
CA ARG A 128 -1.09 -14.21 8.08
C ARG A 128 0.17 -13.83 7.30
N MET A 129 0.27 -12.57 6.93
CA MET A 129 1.49 -11.93 6.45
C MET A 129 2.06 -11.07 7.59
N TYR A 130 3.16 -11.54 8.18
CA TYR A 130 3.82 -10.85 9.28
C TYR A 130 5.32 -10.72 8.98
N PHE A 131 5.76 -9.48 8.75
CA PHE A 131 7.17 -9.14 8.53
C PHE A 131 7.55 -8.02 9.50
N ASN A 132 8.36 -8.35 10.48
CA ASN A 132 8.91 -7.40 11.44
C ASN A 132 10.44 -7.48 11.41
N PRO A 133 11.12 -6.60 10.64
CA PRO A 133 12.59 -6.60 10.51
C PRO A 133 13.34 -6.40 11.83
N VAL A 134 12.68 -5.83 12.84
CA VAL A 134 13.24 -5.70 14.20
C VAL A 134 12.34 -6.45 15.17
N PRO A 135 12.64 -7.71 15.47
CA PRO A 135 11.81 -8.53 16.34
C PRO A 135 11.49 -7.85 17.67
N GLY A 136 10.20 -7.90 18.06
CA GLY A 136 9.71 -7.29 19.30
C GLY A 136 9.44 -5.78 19.22
N SER A 137 9.78 -5.12 18.09
CA SER A 137 9.37 -3.72 17.89
C SER A 137 7.87 -3.63 17.65
N LEU A 138 7.21 -2.67 18.31
CA LEU A 138 5.77 -2.42 18.14
C LEU A 138 5.46 -1.56 16.91
N THR A 139 6.47 -0.85 16.40
CA THR A 139 6.35 0.01 15.22
C THR A 139 7.63 0.00 14.40
N GLN A 140 7.54 0.25 13.09
CA GLN A 140 8.69 0.41 12.22
C GLN A 140 8.50 1.60 11.29
N GLU A 141 9.54 2.46 11.17
CA GLU A 141 9.55 3.52 10.18
C GLU A 141 9.67 2.95 8.77
N VAL A 142 8.87 3.53 7.85
CA VAL A 142 8.79 3.12 6.44
C VAL A 142 8.70 4.35 5.54
N VAL A 143 8.89 4.18 4.23
CA VAL A 143 8.74 5.28 3.26
C VAL A 143 7.49 5.15 2.39
N VAL A 144 6.86 3.98 2.39
CA VAL A 144 5.61 3.70 1.68
C VAL A 144 4.74 2.78 2.50
N LEU A 145 3.42 2.93 2.36
CA LEU A 145 2.39 2.10 3.00
C LEU A 145 1.46 1.46 1.97
N ASP A 146 0.84 0.38 2.39
CA ASP A 146 -0.34 -0.22 1.78
C ASP A 146 -1.60 0.52 2.22
N GLY A 147 -2.60 0.57 1.34
CA GLY A 147 -3.80 1.37 1.52
C GLY A 147 -4.89 0.78 2.39
N VAL A 148 -4.72 -0.45 2.88
CA VAL A 148 -5.76 -1.13 3.67
C VAL A 148 -6.15 -0.35 4.94
N LEU A 149 -5.18 0.34 5.54
CA LEU A 149 -5.36 1.31 6.62
C LEU A 149 -4.32 2.42 6.47
N LEU A 150 -4.78 3.66 6.35
CA LEU A 150 -3.94 4.85 6.38
C LEU A 150 -4.53 5.83 7.41
N CYS A 151 -3.79 6.17 8.45
CA CYS A 151 -4.24 7.12 9.46
C CYS A 151 -3.26 8.27 9.61
N CYS A 152 -3.76 9.51 9.61
CA CYS A 152 -2.94 10.72 9.73
C CYS A 152 -3.69 11.86 10.43
N PRO A 153 -2.98 12.84 11.00
CA PRO A 153 -3.58 14.11 11.35
C PRO A 153 -4.19 14.78 10.10
N LYS A 154 -5.39 15.34 10.22
CA LYS A 154 -6.09 15.99 9.11
C LYS A 154 -5.24 17.08 8.45
N LYS A 155 -4.48 17.85 9.24
CA LYS A 155 -3.51 18.85 8.75
C LYS A 155 -2.45 18.26 7.79
N VAL A 156 -2.04 17.00 7.99
CA VAL A 156 -1.09 16.31 7.09
C VAL A 156 -1.77 15.98 5.76
N TRP A 157 -3.00 15.46 5.81
CA TRP A 157 -3.78 15.25 4.59
C TRP A 157 -4.03 16.59 3.86
N GLU A 158 -4.37 17.68 4.55
CA GLU A 158 -4.56 19.00 3.95
C GLU A 158 -3.31 19.51 3.22
N ALA A 159 -2.12 19.25 3.79
CA ALA A 159 -0.84 19.67 3.22
C ALA A 159 -0.38 18.82 2.01
N VAL A 160 -0.82 17.54 1.94
CA VAL A 160 -0.34 16.61 0.91
C VAL A 160 -1.44 16.17 -0.05
N LYS A 161 -2.65 15.88 0.43
CA LYS A 161 -3.82 15.34 -0.31
C LYS A 161 -3.49 14.13 -1.19
N PHE A 162 -4.46 13.34 -1.56
CA PHE A 162 -4.30 12.34 -2.61
C PHE A 162 -4.22 13.02 -3.98
N ASP A 163 -3.30 12.59 -4.85
CA ASP A 163 -3.12 13.18 -6.20
C ASP A 163 -4.17 12.62 -7.18
N ALA A 164 -5.36 13.23 -7.19
CA ALA A 164 -6.45 12.84 -8.08
C ALA A 164 -6.23 13.26 -9.55
N VAL A 165 -5.20 14.05 -9.85
CA VAL A 165 -4.84 14.41 -11.22
C VAL A 165 -3.98 13.33 -11.85
N LEU A 166 -3.02 12.79 -11.10
CA LEU A 166 -2.15 11.70 -11.55
C LEU A 166 -2.85 10.35 -11.50
N LEU A 167 -3.56 10.07 -10.40
CA LEU A 167 -4.13 8.77 -10.09
C LEU A 167 -5.65 8.80 -10.23
N LYS A 168 -6.11 8.44 -11.44
CA LYS A 168 -7.53 8.54 -11.85
C LYS A 168 -8.35 7.27 -11.60
N ASP A 169 -7.70 6.20 -11.15
CA ASP A 169 -8.29 4.89 -10.88
C ASP A 169 -8.11 4.48 -9.42
N PHE A 170 -8.16 3.18 -9.15
CA PHE A 170 -8.01 2.59 -7.82
C PHE A 170 -6.55 2.39 -7.39
N HIS A 171 -5.58 2.44 -8.32
CA HIS A 171 -4.22 1.96 -8.06
C HIS A 171 -3.27 3.05 -7.58
N LEU A 172 -2.30 2.68 -6.72
CA LEU A 172 -1.15 3.47 -6.25
C LEU A 172 -1.48 4.73 -5.42
N TYR A 173 -2.73 4.96 -5.05
CA TYR A 173 -3.13 6.10 -4.22
C TYR A 173 -2.42 6.11 -2.85
N ASP A 174 -2.27 4.93 -2.29
CA ASP A 174 -1.64 4.62 -1.02
C ASP A 174 -0.11 4.84 -1.08
N LEU A 175 0.50 4.25 -2.09
CA LEU A 175 1.92 4.37 -2.36
C LEU A 175 2.33 5.82 -2.63
N ASP A 176 1.58 6.55 -3.47
CA ASP A 176 1.85 7.95 -3.77
C ASP A 176 1.67 8.85 -2.55
N PHE A 177 0.54 8.68 -1.84
CA PHE A 177 0.24 9.50 -0.67
C PHE A 177 1.28 9.29 0.44
N SER A 178 1.56 8.03 0.81
CA SER A 178 2.54 7.72 1.85
C SER A 178 3.95 8.17 1.47
N PHE A 179 4.36 7.99 0.20
CA PHE A 179 5.64 8.45 -0.31
C PHE A 179 5.81 9.98 -0.18
N ARG A 180 4.78 10.76 -0.56
CA ARG A 180 4.82 12.23 -0.46
C ARG A 180 4.72 12.73 0.98
N VAL A 181 4.03 12.00 1.87
CA VAL A 181 4.05 12.29 3.30
C VAL A 181 5.44 12.04 3.88
N ALA A 182 6.11 10.94 3.49
CA ALA A 182 7.46 10.60 3.95
C ALA A 182 8.53 11.63 3.60
N GLU A 183 8.27 12.53 2.63
CA GLU A 183 9.19 13.63 2.31
C GLU A 183 9.27 14.71 3.41
N LYS A 184 8.26 14.78 4.29
CA LYS A 184 8.12 15.86 5.28
C LYS A 184 7.89 15.36 6.70
N TYR A 185 7.37 14.15 6.83
CA TYR A 185 6.94 13.58 8.09
C TYR A 185 7.44 12.14 8.22
N LYS A 186 7.48 11.65 9.43
CA LYS A 186 7.70 10.24 9.70
C LYS A 186 6.47 9.43 9.28
N VAL A 187 6.71 8.29 8.65
CA VAL A 187 5.67 7.31 8.26
C VAL A 187 6.01 5.99 8.93
N MET A 188 5.02 5.29 9.49
CA MET A 188 5.31 4.05 10.20
C MET A 188 4.27 2.96 9.97
N VAL A 189 4.68 1.72 10.16
CA VAL A 189 3.84 0.54 10.29
C VAL A 189 3.66 0.22 11.76
N SER A 190 2.42 -0.07 12.19
CA SER A 190 2.08 -0.56 13.52
C SER A 190 1.91 -2.07 13.51
N TYR A 191 2.50 -2.75 14.53
CA TYR A 191 2.29 -4.17 14.82
C TYR A 191 1.31 -4.40 15.97
N GLU A 192 0.73 -3.33 16.53
CA GLU A 192 -0.23 -3.40 17.62
C GLU A 192 -1.68 -3.39 17.16
N ILE A 193 -1.93 -3.23 15.87
CA ILE A 193 -3.26 -3.21 15.26
C ILE A 193 -3.35 -4.39 14.30
N ASP A 194 -4.07 -5.43 14.71
CA ASP A 194 -4.34 -6.60 13.89
C ASP A 194 -5.66 -6.44 13.16
N MET A 195 -5.69 -6.82 11.90
CA MET A 195 -6.92 -6.89 11.10
C MET A 195 -6.88 -8.04 10.09
N ILE A 196 -8.06 -8.45 9.70
CA ILE A 196 -8.30 -9.39 8.62
C ILE A 196 -8.77 -8.60 7.40
N HIS A 197 -8.10 -8.76 6.27
CA HIS A 197 -8.49 -8.23 4.98
C HIS A 197 -9.17 -9.34 4.17
N LEU A 198 -10.45 -9.17 3.84
CA LEU A 198 -11.29 -10.16 3.19
C LEU A 198 -10.99 -10.24 1.68
N THR A 199 -9.75 -10.55 1.35
CA THR A 199 -9.24 -10.66 -0.02
C THR A 199 -8.08 -11.64 -0.09
N GLU A 200 -7.91 -12.28 -1.23
CA GLU A 200 -6.77 -13.17 -1.50
C GLU A 200 -5.45 -12.41 -1.77
N GLY A 201 -5.47 -11.06 -1.67
CA GLY A 201 -4.38 -10.19 -2.05
C GLY A 201 -4.56 -9.61 -3.46
N GLY A 202 -3.84 -8.52 -3.76
CA GLY A 202 -4.00 -7.79 -5.01
C GLY A 202 -3.61 -8.60 -6.23
N ASN A 203 -4.52 -8.76 -7.17
CA ASN A 203 -4.22 -9.17 -8.54
C ASN A 203 -3.76 -7.95 -9.32
N PHE A 204 -2.55 -7.99 -9.85
CA PHE A 204 -2.03 -6.91 -10.68
C PHE A 204 -2.50 -7.08 -12.12
N SER A 205 -3.12 -6.02 -12.62
CA SER A 205 -3.65 -5.94 -14.00
C SER A 205 -2.76 -5.07 -14.90
N ASP A 206 -3.08 -5.03 -16.19
CA ASP A 206 -2.45 -4.10 -17.12
C ASP A 206 -2.61 -2.64 -16.66
N LYS A 207 -3.78 -2.23 -16.18
CA LYS A 207 -4.03 -0.89 -15.63
C LYS A 207 -3.14 -0.58 -14.42
N TRP A 208 -2.96 -1.55 -13.53
CA TRP A 208 -2.05 -1.39 -12.39
C TRP A 208 -0.61 -1.16 -12.86
N LEU A 209 -0.15 -1.93 -13.85
CA LEU A 209 1.22 -1.79 -14.34
C LEU A 209 1.43 -0.46 -15.07
N GLU A 210 0.47 -0.02 -15.88
CA GLU A 210 0.50 1.27 -16.57
C GLU A 210 0.58 2.43 -15.56
N ALA A 211 -0.29 2.44 -14.54
CA ALA A 211 -0.24 3.42 -13.47
C ALA A 211 1.11 3.40 -12.71
N THR A 212 1.66 2.19 -12.47
CA THR A 212 2.95 2.00 -11.82
C THR A 212 4.10 2.56 -12.65
N LEU A 213 4.11 2.33 -13.95
CA LEU A 213 5.11 2.86 -14.87
C LEU A 213 5.06 4.39 -14.94
N GLU A 214 3.86 4.97 -15.02
CA GLU A 214 3.67 6.42 -15.06
C GLU A 214 4.13 7.08 -13.75
N TRP A 215 3.74 6.53 -12.62
CA TRP A 215 4.16 7.03 -11.31
C TRP A 215 5.69 7.01 -11.16
N HIS A 216 6.36 5.89 -11.51
CA HIS A 216 7.81 5.77 -11.41
C HIS A 216 8.52 6.73 -12.37
N LYS A 217 7.96 6.98 -13.55
CA LYS A 217 8.48 7.98 -14.48
C LYS A 217 8.43 9.38 -13.85
N LYS A 218 7.32 9.74 -13.19
CA LYS A 218 7.14 11.02 -12.49
C LYS A 218 8.08 11.15 -11.29
N MET A 219 8.21 10.09 -10.49
CA MET A 219 9.01 10.10 -9.25
C MET A 219 10.49 9.72 -9.46
N LYS A 220 10.94 9.54 -10.68
CA LYS A 220 12.29 9.02 -11.01
C LYS A 220 13.44 9.71 -10.29
N ALA A 221 13.37 11.05 -10.15
CA ALA A 221 14.44 11.83 -9.50
C ALA A 221 14.53 11.61 -7.97
N LYS A 222 13.43 11.11 -7.36
CA LYS A 222 13.32 10.87 -5.92
C LYS A 222 13.57 9.41 -5.54
N LEU A 223 13.71 8.51 -6.52
CA LEU A 223 13.92 7.08 -6.30
C LEU A 223 15.39 6.67 -6.48
N PRO A 224 15.92 5.71 -5.71
CA PRO A 224 15.22 4.99 -4.66
C PRO A 224 15.04 5.86 -3.41
N ALA A 225 13.96 5.63 -2.67
CA ALA A 225 13.73 6.25 -1.38
C ALA A 225 13.82 5.21 -0.26
N TYR A 226 14.28 5.63 0.91
CA TYR A 226 14.49 4.75 2.05
C TYR A 226 14.48 5.54 3.36
N VAL A 227 14.17 4.86 4.46
CA VAL A 227 14.19 5.46 5.80
C VAL A 227 15.58 5.96 6.18
N HIS A 228 15.64 6.99 7.02
CA HIS A 228 16.91 7.53 7.51
C HIS A 228 17.74 6.44 8.18
N GLY A 229 19.05 6.43 7.93
CA GLY A 229 19.98 5.44 8.49
C GLY A 229 19.91 4.05 7.84
N PHE A 230 19.05 3.82 6.82
CA PHE A 230 18.98 2.55 6.12
C PHE A 230 20.29 2.25 5.39
N GLN A 231 20.94 1.14 5.78
CA GLN A 231 22.22 0.70 5.21
C GLN A 231 22.04 -0.60 4.45
N CYS A 232 22.41 -0.60 3.18
CA CYS A 232 22.46 -1.80 2.35
C CYS A 232 23.35 -1.57 1.12
N ASN A 233 23.74 -2.65 0.46
CA ASN A 233 24.24 -2.56 -0.90
C ASN A 233 23.08 -2.29 -1.86
N LYS A 234 22.84 -1.01 -2.19
CA LYS A 234 21.71 -0.58 -3.01
C LYS A 234 21.65 -1.27 -4.37
N LYS A 235 22.79 -1.51 -5.02
CA LYS A 235 22.83 -2.20 -6.31
C LYS A 235 22.35 -3.64 -6.18
N GLU A 236 22.84 -4.35 -5.20
CA GLU A 236 22.43 -5.73 -4.94
C GLU A 236 20.94 -5.83 -4.56
N LEU A 237 20.46 -4.88 -3.75
CA LEU A 237 19.04 -4.81 -3.36
C LEU A 237 18.14 -4.55 -4.59
N GLU A 238 18.48 -3.58 -5.43
CA GLU A 238 17.73 -3.31 -6.67
C GLU A 238 17.72 -4.55 -7.58
N ASP A 239 18.83 -5.27 -7.72
CA ASP A 239 18.89 -6.51 -8.50
C ASP A 239 17.99 -7.62 -7.90
N LYS A 240 17.91 -7.73 -6.57
CA LYS A 240 17.01 -8.67 -5.89
C LYS A 240 15.55 -8.31 -6.13
N ILE A 241 15.20 -7.02 -5.99
CA ILE A 241 13.84 -6.52 -6.21
C ILE A 241 13.41 -6.73 -7.66
N VAL A 242 14.26 -6.40 -8.63
CA VAL A 242 13.99 -6.66 -10.04
C VAL A 242 13.71 -8.14 -10.30
N ARG A 243 14.48 -9.06 -9.72
CA ARG A 243 14.24 -10.50 -9.85
C ARG A 243 12.92 -10.94 -9.23
N ALA A 244 12.61 -10.45 -8.02
CA ALA A 244 11.34 -10.74 -7.34
C ALA A 244 10.13 -10.31 -8.19
N TRP A 245 10.18 -9.10 -8.75
CA TRP A 245 9.11 -8.59 -9.61
C TRP A 245 9.03 -9.28 -10.97
N LEU A 246 10.14 -9.68 -11.56
CA LEU A 246 10.14 -10.54 -12.76
C LEU A 246 9.42 -11.87 -12.51
N ILE A 247 9.65 -12.49 -11.36
CA ILE A 247 8.96 -13.72 -10.97
C ILE A 247 7.47 -13.44 -10.78
N ARG A 248 7.12 -12.38 -10.07
CA ARG A 248 5.73 -12.00 -9.79
C ARG A 248 4.95 -11.72 -11.07
N LEU A 249 5.46 -10.88 -11.95
CA LEU A 249 4.81 -10.53 -13.23
C LEU A 249 4.53 -11.72 -14.16
N LYS A 250 5.19 -12.86 -13.95
CA LYS A 250 4.86 -14.12 -14.66
C LYS A 250 3.51 -14.69 -14.27
N HIS A 251 3.12 -14.51 -13.03
CA HIS A 251 1.94 -15.12 -12.42
C HIS A 251 0.73 -14.20 -12.47
N GLU A 252 0.95 -12.91 -12.76
CA GLU A 252 -0.11 -11.91 -12.82
C GLU A 252 -0.79 -11.87 -14.21
N GLN A 253 -2.03 -11.37 -14.23
CA GLN A 253 -2.83 -11.21 -15.45
C GLN A 253 -2.43 -9.95 -16.24
N ILE A 254 -1.15 -9.86 -16.59
CA ILE A 254 -0.56 -8.73 -17.31
C ILE A 254 -0.22 -9.18 -18.73
N GLY A 255 -0.63 -8.39 -19.72
CA GLY A 255 -0.37 -8.62 -21.14
C GLY A 255 1.13 -8.60 -21.47
N PHE A 256 1.53 -9.41 -22.45
CA PHE A 256 2.93 -9.53 -22.85
C PHE A 256 3.57 -8.19 -23.24
N TYR A 257 2.83 -7.32 -23.93
CA TYR A 257 3.31 -6.00 -24.33
C TYR A 257 3.66 -5.12 -23.11
N ASN A 258 2.79 -5.08 -22.11
CA ASN A 258 3.04 -4.33 -20.88
C ASN A 258 4.22 -4.89 -20.06
N GLN A 259 4.42 -6.20 -20.09
CA GLN A 259 5.60 -6.82 -19.48
C GLN A 259 6.90 -6.44 -20.20
N LEU A 260 6.90 -6.37 -21.55
CA LEU A 260 8.05 -5.87 -22.32
C LEU A 260 8.32 -4.39 -22.01
N HIS A 261 7.27 -3.59 -21.88
CA HIS A 261 7.41 -2.18 -21.50
C HIS A 261 8.04 -2.03 -20.09
N TRP A 262 7.62 -2.87 -19.14
CA TRP A 262 8.25 -2.92 -17.82
C TRP A 262 9.75 -3.27 -17.92
N LEU A 263 10.13 -4.30 -18.67
CA LEU A 263 11.53 -4.68 -18.91
C LEU A 263 12.36 -3.52 -19.50
N GLY A 264 11.79 -2.80 -20.44
CA GLY A 264 12.43 -1.62 -21.02
C GLY A 264 12.63 -0.49 -19.99
N SER A 265 11.64 -0.26 -19.14
CA SER A 265 11.66 0.81 -18.13
C SER A 265 12.74 0.64 -17.06
N ILE A 266 13.03 -0.59 -16.65
CA ILE A 266 14.07 -0.91 -15.66
C ILE A 266 15.48 -0.96 -16.27
N LYS A 267 15.63 -0.79 -17.58
CA LYS A 267 16.91 -0.98 -18.28
C LYS A 267 17.54 -2.33 -17.93
N ILE A 268 16.81 -3.41 -18.23
CA ILE A 268 17.15 -4.79 -17.81
C ILE A 268 18.59 -5.21 -18.09
N TRP A 269 19.24 -4.61 -19.11
CA TRP A 269 20.66 -4.83 -19.41
C TRP A 269 21.62 -4.41 -18.27
N ALA A 270 21.20 -3.51 -17.37
CA ALA A 270 21.98 -3.11 -16.20
C ALA A 270 21.87 -4.14 -15.04
N HIS A 271 20.90 -5.06 -15.11
CA HIS A 271 20.61 -6.07 -14.10
C HIS A 271 21.03 -7.47 -14.58
N VAL A 272 22.32 -7.68 -14.81
CA VAL A 272 22.86 -8.93 -15.41
C VAL A 272 22.44 -10.17 -14.64
N SER A 273 22.38 -10.07 -13.30
CA SER A 273 21.93 -11.18 -12.44
C SER A 273 20.47 -11.61 -12.66
N ALA A 274 19.63 -10.77 -13.30
CA ALA A 274 18.25 -11.09 -13.63
C ALA A 274 18.08 -11.77 -15.01
N TRP A 275 19.10 -11.76 -15.87
CA TRP A 275 19.04 -12.28 -17.25
C TRP A 275 18.57 -13.74 -17.36
N PRO A 276 19.02 -14.70 -16.52
CA PRO A 276 18.50 -16.06 -16.58
C PRO A 276 16.97 -16.12 -16.39
N ASN A 277 16.44 -15.28 -15.51
CA ASN A 277 14.98 -15.19 -15.28
C ASN A 277 14.25 -14.55 -16.46
N VAL A 278 14.85 -13.55 -17.12
CA VAL A 278 14.31 -12.91 -18.32
C VAL A 278 14.25 -13.91 -19.47
N LEU A 279 15.33 -14.64 -19.73
CA LEU A 279 15.39 -15.67 -20.76
C LEU A 279 14.33 -16.77 -20.51
N LEU A 280 14.23 -17.26 -19.28
CA LEU A 280 13.22 -18.25 -18.91
C LEU A 280 11.79 -17.72 -19.07
N PHE A 281 11.58 -16.44 -18.77
CA PHE A 281 10.30 -15.73 -18.95
C PHE A 281 9.91 -15.66 -20.44
N MET A 282 10.83 -15.26 -21.31
CA MET A 282 10.62 -15.15 -22.74
C MET A 282 10.34 -16.52 -23.38
N VAL A 283 11.15 -17.54 -23.05
CA VAL A 283 11.00 -18.92 -23.55
C VAL A 283 9.66 -19.51 -23.16
N LYS A 284 9.25 -19.46 -21.88
CA LYS A 284 7.97 -20.02 -21.45
C LYS A 284 6.75 -19.38 -22.13
N LYS A 285 6.77 -18.07 -22.39
CA LYS A 285 5.68 -17.40 -23.09
C LYS A 285 5.65 -17.69 -24.60
N TYR A 286 6.81 -17.84 -25.23
CA TYR A 286 6.90 -18.20 -26.64
C TYR A 286 6.32 -19.60 -26.88
N PHE A 287 6.67 -20.58 -26.05
CA PHE A 287 6.20 -21.96 -26.17
C PHE A 287 4.75 -22.18 -25.70
N LYS A 288 4.18 -21.33 -24.83
CA LYS A 288 2.76 -21.42 -24.46
C LYS A 288 1.78 -20.90 -25.53
N LYS A 289 2.26 -20.11 -26.48
CA LYS A 289 1.45 -19.62 -27.62
C LYS A 289 1.34 -20.62 -28.77
N SER A 290 2.10 -21.72 -28.74
CA SER A 290 2.11 -22.75 -29.77
C SER A 290 1.35 -24.04 -29.38
N ARG A 291 0.52 -23.96 -28.34
CA ARG A 291 -0.47 -24.99 -27.97
C ARG A 291 -1.82 -24.30 -27.71
#